data_60d2fcaa928766b8f2b9a607fee48afd
#
_entry.id   60d2fcaa928766b8f2b9a607fee48afd
#
_cell.length_a   1.000
_cell.length_b   1.000
_cell.length_c   1.000
_cell.angle_alpha   90.00
_cell.angle_beta   90.00
_cell.angle_gamma   90.00
#
_symmetry.space_group_name_H-M   'P 1'
#
loop_
_entity.id
_entity.type
_entity.pdbx_description
1 polymer ?
#
loop_
_entity_poly.entity_id
_entity_poly.type
_entity_poly.pdbx_seq_one_letter_code
_entity_poly.pdbx_strand_id
1 'polypeptide(L)'
;LYMSFIYFEVWQIKENRRADFEKAMVGFNKEFEKLLCNATTPFAFVELGESNFIRFLKLVGCDNSQIGNYTASVKSRNDAAHSNGRIFFNDKAIIDTKINEVIRNIDEIQTHSNPIIQECLSKFLIENHDPDKRQYYGDLDQIREILIHGNYLSQKDIEHLLTFDITTLSKRKNYDAMKSLFETFVDNYKTT
;
A
#
# COMPACT_ATOMS: atom_id res chain seq x y z
N LEU A 1 -1.99 12.03 7.72
CA LEU A 1 -2.37 11.58 6.38
C LEU A 1 -1.19 10.97 5.61
N TYR A 2 -0.07 11.72 5.36
CA TYR A 2 1.07 11.24 4.57
C TYR A 2 1.71 9.97 5.17
N MET A 3 1.97 9.94 6.47
CA MET A 3 2.52 8.74 7.13
C MET A 3 1.53 7.57 7.15
N SER A 4 0.23 7.83 7.31
CA SER A 4 -0.77 6.77 7.24
C SER A 4 -0.77 6.11 5.86
N PHE A 5 -0.61 6.91 4.79
CA PHE A 5 -0.44 6.39 3.43
C PHE A 5 0.80 5.50 3.33
N ILE A 6 1.97 5.95 3.82
CA ILE A 6 3.20 5.14 3.80
C ILE A 6 3.03 3.84 4.61
N TYR A 7 2.30 3.87 5.73
CA TYR A 7 2.01 2.65 6.49
C TYR A 7 1.15 1.66 5.68
N PHE A 8 0.20 2.13 4.88
CA PHE A 8 -0.59 1.26 4.00
C PHE A 8 0.27 0.63 2.90
N GLU A 9 1.15 1.39 2.27
CA GLU A 9 2.08 0.87 1.26
C GLU A 9 3.02 -0.20 1.85
N VAL A 10 3.59 0.06 3.03
CA VAL A 10 4.46 -0.92 3.71
C VAL A 10 3.66 -2.15 4.16
N TRP A 11 2.40 -1.98 4.53
CA TRP A 11 1.49 -3.07 4.84
C TRP A 11 1.26 -3.97 3.63
N GLN A 12 0.98 -3.40 2.47
CA GLN A 12 0.82 -4.14 1.20
C GLN A 12 2.08 -4.93 0.85
N ILE A 13 3.27 -4.33 1.05
CA ILE A 13 4.56 -5.03 0.88
C ILE A 13 4.65 -6.22 1.84
N LYS A 14 4.35 -6.01 3.12
CA LYS A 14 4.38 -7.06 4.16
C LYS A 14 3.46 -8.23 3.82
N GLU A 15 2.22 -7.96 3.42
CA GLU A 15 1.22 -9.00 3.17
C GLU A 15 1.47 -9.76 1.85
N ASN A 16 2.04 -9.11 0.85
CA ASN A 16 2.20 -9.71 -0.48
C ASN A 16 3.63 -10.16 -0.78
N ARG A 17 4.67 -9.57 -0.13
CA ARG A 17 6.09 -9.91 -0.30
C ARG A 17 6.77 -10.18 1.04
N ARG A 18 6.18 -11.04 1.85
CA ARG A 18 6.62 -11.33 3.22
C ARG A 18 8.11 -11.63 3.34
N ALA A 19 8.65 -12.47 2.47
CA ALA A 19 10.07 -12.88 2.51
C ALA A 19 11.02 -11.70 2.26
N ASP A 20 10.68 -10.77 1.36
CA ASP A 20 11.51 -9.61 1.07
C ASP A 20 11.37 -8.56 2.19
N PHE A 21 10.16 -8.42 2.74
CA PHE A 21 9.91 -7.58 3.91
C PHE A 21 10.77 -8.04 5.11
N GLU A 22 10.82 -9.33 5.40
CA GLU A 22 11.64 -9.89 6.48
C GLU A 22 13.14 -9.69 6.24
N LYS A 23 13.63 -9.84 5.01
CA LYS A 23 15.03 -9.53 4.65
C LYS A 23 15.37 -8.06 4.85
N ALA A 24 14.43 -7.15 4.54
CA ALA A 24 14.64 -5.71 4.70
C ALA A 24 14.74 -5.25 6.16
N MET A 25 14.32 -6.09 7.11
CA MET A 25 14.43 -5.81 8.53
C MET A 25 15.84 -6.04 9.12
N VAL A 26 16.79 -6.52 8.31
CA VAL A 26 18.19 -6.71 8.76
C VAL A 26 18.75 -5.38 9.28
N GLY A 27 19.20 -5.39 10.53
CA GLY A 27 19.70 -4.21 11.24
C GLY A 27 18.70 -3.53 12.17
N PHE A 28 17.45 -3.97 12.20
CA PHE A 28 16.54 -3.60 13.27
C PHE A 28 16.84 -4.39 14.56
N ASN A 29 16.44 -3.85 15.71
CA ASN A 29 16.50 -4.63 16.95
C ASN A 29 15.37 -5.69 16.97
N LYS A 30 15.55 -6.73 17.79
CA LYS A 30 14.62 -7.86 17.87
C LYS A 30 13.20 -7.47 18.29
N GLU A 31 13.04 -6.39 19.06
CA GLU A 31 11.71 -5.92 19.49
C GLU A 31 10.95 -5.32 18.31
N PHE A 32 11.62 -4.53 17.48
CA PHE A 32 11.04 -3.98 16.27
C PHE A 32 10.71 -5.04 15.22
N GLU A 33 11.63 -6.00 15.01
CA GLU A 33 11.36 -7.14 14.15
C GLU A 33 10.09 -7.88 14.59
N LYS A 34 9.98 -8.19 15.88
CA LYS A 34 8.82 -8.87 16.45
C LYS A 34 7.54 -8.05 16.29
N LEU A 35 7.59 -6.74 16.54
CA LEU A 35 6.45 -5.84 16.37
C LEU A 35 5.99 -5.80 14.91
N LEU A 36 6.91 -5.63 13.97
CA LEU A 36 6.60 -5.59 12.54
C LEU A 36 6.04 -6.91 12.03
N CYS A 37 6.64 -8.04 12.42
CA CYS A 37 6.18 -9.36 12.01
C CYS A 37 4.80 -9.70 12.54
N ASN A 38 4.49 -9.31 13.79
CA ASN A 38 3.23 -9.62 14.46
C ASN A 38 2.15 -8.54 14.26
N ALA A 39 2.45 -7.44 13.58
CA ALA A 39 1.47 -6.42 13.28
C ALA A 39 0.28 -7.02 12.54
N THR A 40 -0.93 -6.77 13.05
CA THR A 40 -2.22 -7.20 12.47
C THR A 40 -2.93 -6.06 11.73
N THR A 41 -2.40 -4.84 11.85
CA THR A 41 -2.87 -3.65 11.14
C THR A 41 -1.70 -2.73 10.83
N PRO A 42 -1.76 -1.91 9.78
CA PRO A 42 -0.70 -0.93 9.46
C PRO A 42 -0.51 0.12 10.55
N PHE A 43 -1.51 0.37 11.38
CA PHE A 43 -1.43 1.35 12.46
C PHE A 43 -0.49 0.91 13.61
N ALA A 44 -0.20 -0.38 13.74
CA ALA A 44 0.83 -0.86 14.67
C ALA A 44 2.24 -0.30 14.34
N PHE A 45 2.43 0.16 13.11
CA PHE A 45 3.69 0.74 12.66
C PHE A 45 4.02 2.11 13.27
N VAL A 46 3.05 2.78 13.88
CA VAL A 46 3.23 4.08 14.57
C VAL A 46 4.28 4.00 15.69
N GLU A 47 4.44 2.84 16.31
CA GLU A 47 5.43 2.60 17.37
C GLU A 47 6.89 2.76 16.90
N LEU A 48 7.12 2.74 15.59
CA LEU A 48 8.44 2.86 15.00
C LEU A 48 8.68 4.26 14.46
N GLY A 49 9.92 4.72 14.52
CA GLY A 49 10.29 6.02 13.95
C GLY A 49 10.00 6.09 12.45
N GLU A 50 9.30 7.15 12.05
CA GLU A 50 8.76 7.34 10.69
C GLU A 50 9.80 7.17 9.56
N SER A 51 11.04 7.63 9.78
CA SER A 51 12.13 7.51 8.80
C SER A 51 12.53 6.05 8.51
N ASN A 52 12.26 5.12 9.42
CA ASN A 52 12.56 3.70 9.22
C ASN A 52 11.61 3.06 8.23
N PHE A 53 10.35 3.53 8.17
CA PHE A 53 9.35 2.99 7.25
C PHE A 53 9.60 3.37 5.80
N ILE A 54 10.02 4.59 5.54
CA ILE A 54 10.29 5.07 4.17
C ILE A 54 11.31 4.17 3.46
N ARG A 55 12.24 3.56 4.18
CA ARG A 55 13.24 2.65 3.61
C ARG A 55 12.63 1.37 3.01
N PHE A 56 11.49 0.91 3.50
CA PHE A 56 10.80 -0.24 2.92
C PHE A 56 10.31 0.01 1.49
N LEU A 57 10.12 1.28 1.09
CA LEU A 57 9.75 1.63 -0.28
C LEU A 57 10.84 1.27 -1.31
N LYS A 58 12.06 0.94 -0.87
CA LYS A 58 13.07 0.32 -1.75
C LYS A 58 12.64 -1.04 -2.30
N LEU A 59 11.78 -1.76 -1.60
CA LEU A 59 11.24 -3.05 -2.04
C LEU A 59 10.29 -2.93 -3.24
N VAL A 60 9.78 -1.72 -3.49
CA VAL A 60 8.99 -1.39 -4.68
C VAL A 60 9.80 -0.64 -5.75
N GLY A 61 11.12 -0.55 -5.58
CA GLY A 61 12.02 0.03 -6.57
C GLY A 61 12.30 1.53 -6.42
N CYS A 62 11.87 2.17 -5.33
CA CYS A 62 12.25 3.56 -5.07
C CYS A 62 13.77 3.68 -4.86
N ASP A 63 14.40 4.63 -5.52
CA ASP A 63 15.83 4.88 -5.41
C ASP A 63 16.20 5.71 -4.15
N ASN A 64 17.52 5.94 -3.95
CA ASN A 64 17.99 6.69 -2.79
C ASN A 64 17.57 8.17 -2.81
N SER A 65 17.45 8.77 -3.99
CA SER A 65 17.03 10.17 -4.15
C SER A 65 15.56 10.32 -3.75
N GLN A 66 14.71 9.41 -4.22
CA GLN A 66 13.28 9.36 -3.88
C GLN A 66 13.09 9.14 -2.37
N ILE A 67 13.80 8.17 -1.77
CA ILE A 67 13.78 7.94 -0.32
C ILE A 67 14.22 9.20 0.45
N GLY A 68 15.24 9.91 -0.05
CA GLY A 68 15.69 11.19 0.52
C GLY A 68 14.59 12.26 0.49
N ASN A 69 13.92 12.43 -0.66
CA ASN A 69 12.82 13.39 -0.83
C ASN A 69 11.63 13.08 0.08
N TYR A 70 11.22 11.81 0.16
CA TYR A 70 10.12 11.38 1.03
C TYR A 70 10.44 11.61 2.51
N THR A 71 11.68 11.34 2.92
CA THR A 71 12.16 11.60 4.28
C THR A 71 12.17 13.10 4.59
N ALA A 72 12.58 13.94 3.64
CA ALA A 72 12.57 15.39 3.79
C ALA A 72 11.15 15.95 3.96
N SER A 73 10.16 15.39 3.23
CA SER A 73 8.75 15.77 3.36
C SER A 73 8.20 15.42 4.75
N VAL A 74 8.55 14.25 5.31
CA VAL A 74 8.19 13.89 6.70
C VAL A 74 8.83 14.83 7.69
N LYS A 75 10.12 15.13 7.54
CA LYS A 75 10.81 16.07 8.41
C LYS A 75 10.19 17.45 8.36
N SER A 76 9.89 17.97 7.17
CA SER A 76 9.22 19.28 7.00
C SER A 76 7.87 19.34 7.71
N ARG A 77 7.08 18.25 7.63
CA ARG A 77 5.79 18.13 8.34
C ARG A 77 6.00 18.12 9.85
N ASN A 78 6.98 17.38 10.36
CA ASN A 78 7.27 17.32 11.80
C ASN A 78 7.75 18.66 12.32
N ASP A 79 8.60 19.37 11.58
CA ASP A 79 9.05 20.71 11.94
C ASP A 79 7.89 21.73 11.97
N ALA A 80 6.89 21.57 11.10
CA ALA A 80 5.68 22.40 11.09
C ALA A 80 4.72 22.06 12.24
N ALA A 81 4.57 20.78 12.59
CA ALA A 81 3.65 20.31 13.62
C ALA A 81 4.18 20.55 15.04
N HIS A 82 5.49 20.45 15.23
CA HIS A 82 6.17 20.73 16.50
C HIS A 82 6.78 22.12 16.40
N SER A 83 6.07 23.14 16.86
CA SER A 83 6.48 24.55 16.81
C SER A 83 7.83 24.77 17.51
N ASN A 84 8.91 24.48 16.77
CA ASN A 84 10.28 24.79 17.21
C ASN A 84 10.69 26.25 16.92
N GLY A 85 9.70 27.11 16.69
CA GLY A 85 9.87 28.55 16.43
C GLY A 85 10.46 28.89 15.06
N ARG A 86 10.63 27.92 14.15
CA ARG A 86 11.39 28.15 12.90
C ARG A 86 10.53 28.21 11.64
N ILE A 87 9.26 27.79 11.68
CA ILE A 87 8.43 27.74 10.48
C ILE A 87 7.08 28.40 10.77
N PHE A 88 6.93 29.65 10.34
CA PHE A 88 5.62 30.28 10.14
C PHE A 88 5.36 30.32 8.64
N PHE A 89 4.50 29.43 8.13
CA PHE A 89 3.98 29.55 6.78
C PHE A 89 2.94 30.67 6.74
N ASN A 90 3.39 31.92 6.67
CA ASN A 90 2.50 33.06 6.47
C ASN A 90 2.15 33.27 4.99
N ASP A 91 2.80 32.54 4.08
CA ASP A 91 2.58 32.65 2.64
C ASP A 91 1.84 31.44 2.12
N LYS A 92 0.63 31.66 1.58
CA LYS A 92 -0.20 30.65 0.95
C LYS A 92 0.53 29.90 -0.16
N ALA A 93 1.35 30.61 -0.95
CA ALA A 93 2.08 29.99 -2.06
C ALA A 93 3.09 28.94 -1.57
N ILE A 94 3.71 29.16 -0.40
CA ILE A 94 4.62 28.18 0.21
C ILE A 94 3.83 26.95 0.69
N ILE A 95 2.67 27.15 1.30
CA ILE A 95 1.79 26.05 1.75
C ILE A 95 1.34 25.22 0.55
N ASP A 96 0.83 25.87 -0.48
CA ASP A 96 0.36 25.20 -1.71
C ASP A 96 1.50 24.40 -2.38
N THR A 97 2.71 24.94 -2.42
CA THR A 97 3.89 24.25 -2.94
C THR A 97 4.19 22.98 -2.14
N LYS A 98 4.12 23.04 -0.80
CA LYS A 98 4.36 21.88 0.06
C LYS A 98 3.28 20.81 -0.05
N ILE A 99 2.03 21.21 -0.17
CA ILE A 99 0.91 20.28 -0.42
C ILE A 99 1.11 19.56 -1.75
N ASN A 100 1.43 20.30 -2.82
CA ASN A 100 1.68 19.72 -4.14
C ASN A 100 2.89 18.77 -4.15
N GLU A 101 3.94 19.07 -3.39
CA GLU A 101 5.10 18.18 -3.22
C GLU A 101 4.67 16.85 -2.56
N VAL A 102 3.85 16.89 -1.50
CA VAL A 102 3.35 15.71 -0.83
C VAL A 102 2.45 14.88 -1.75
N ILE A 103 1.54 15.52 -2.50
CA ILE A 103 0.66 14.84 -3.45
C ILE A 103 1.49 14.13 -4.53
N ARG A 104 2.49 14.81 -5.09
CA ARG A 104 3.40 14.20 -6.08
C ARG A 104 4.15 13.00 -5.51
N ASN A 105 4.66 13.09 -4.29
CA ASN A 105 5.34 11.97 -3.63
C ASN A 105 4.40 10.76 -3.44
N ILE A 106 3.15 11.00 -3.06
CA ILE A 106 2.13 9.94 -2.97
C ILE A 106 1.92 9.28 -4.33
N ASP A 107 1.74 10.06 -5.39
CA ASP A 107 1.55 9.57 -6.75
C ASP A 107 2.73 8.73 -7.25
N GLU A 108 3.96 9.16 -6.97
CA GLU A 108 5.17 8.43 -7.32
C GLU A 108 5.25 7.09 -6.57
N ILE A 109 5.00 7.08 -5.25
CA ILE A 109 5.02 5.87 -4.44
C ILE A 109 3.97 4.87 -4.93
N GLN A 110 2.73 5.31 -5.18
CA GLN A 110 1.68 4.44 -5.73
C GLN A 110 2.07 3.83 -7.08
N THR A 111 2.70 4.62 -7.95
CA THR A 111 3.18 4.11 -9.23
C THR A 111 4.24 3.01 -9.05
N HIS A 112 5.14 3.16 -8.09
CA HIS A 112 6.11 2.12 -7.74
C HIS A 112 5.47 0.88 -7.12
N SER A 113 4.35 1.04 -6.40
CA SER A 113 3.62 -0.05 -5.75
C SER A 113 2.71 -0.84 -6.70
N ASN A 114 2.44 -0.35 -7.90
CA ASN A 114 1.56 -1.00 -8.88
C ASN A 114 1.81 -2.50 -9.07
N PRO A 115 3.06 -3.02 -9.18
CA PRO A 115 3.30 -4.45 -9.30
C PRO A 115 2.83 -5.25 -8.08
N ILE A 116 2.98 -4.69 -6.86
CA ILE A 116 2.50 -5.36 -5.63
C ILE A 116 0.98 -5.41 -5.61
N ILE A 117 0.32 -4.35 -6.04
CA ILE A 117 -1.15 -4.28 -6.10
C ILE A 117 -1.68 -5.34 -7.08
N GLN A 118 -1.04 -5.53 -8.23
CA GLN A 118 -1.38 -6.60 -9.16
C GLN A 118 -1.11 -8.00 -8.60
N GLU A 119 0.00 -8.19 -7.89
CA GLU A 119 0.30 -9.44 -7.17
C GLU A 119 -0.78 -9.74 -6.11
N CYS A 120 -1.23 -8.71 -5.39
CA CYS A 120 -2.30 -8.80 -4.40
C CYS A 120 -3.61 -9.31 -5.03
N LEU A 121 -4.05 -8.72 -6.15
CA LEU A 121 -5.24 -9.18 -6.87
C LEU A 121 -5.07 -10.60 -7.39
N SER A 122 -3.94 -10.91 -8.01
CA SER A 122 -3.65 -12.26 -8.52
C SER A 122 -3.75 -13.31 -7.40
N LYS A 123 -3.12 -13.05 -6.25
CA LYS A 123 -3.18 -13.90 -5.06
C LYS A 123 -4.61 -14.03 -4.55
N PHE A 124 -5.34 -12.92 -4.43
CA PHE A 124 -6.73 -12.91 -4.01
C PHE A 124 -7.60 -13.81 -4.90
N LEU A 125 -7.51 -13.68 -6.23
CA LEU A 125 -8.28 -14.49 -7.16
C LEU A 125 -7.95 -15.99 -7.05
N ILE A 126 -6.68 -16.33 -6.88
CA ILE A 126 -6.24 -17.72 -6.72
C ILE A 126 -6.76 -18.35 -5.43
N GLU A 127 -6.75 -17.60 -4.33
CA GLU A 127 -7.11 -18.10 -3.00
C GLU A 127 -8.62 -18.07 -2.74
N ASN A 128 -9.38 -17.16 -3.41
CA ASN A 128 -10.77 -16.85 -3.07
C ASN A 128 -11.79 -17.16 -4.18
N HIS A 129 -11.42 -17.84 -5.25
CA HIS A 129 -12.35 -18.19 -6.33
C HIS A 129 -13.43 -19.19 -5.92
N ASP A 130 -13.19 -19.99 -4.87
CA ASP A 130 -14.09 -21.05 -4.40
C ASP A 130 -14.96 -20.53 -3.23
N PRO A 131 -16.29 -20.32 -3.42
CA PRO A 131 -17.17 -19.81 -2.40
C PRO A 131 -17.20 -20.65 -1.11
N ASP A 132 -17.00 -21.95 -1.22
CA ASP A 132 -17.07 -22.87 -0.08
C ASP A 132 -15.83 -22.81 0.84
N LYS A 133 -14.76 -22.17 0.38
CA LYS A 133 -13.47 -22.08 1.09
C LYS A 133 -13.10 -20.68 1.58
N ARG A 134 -13.90 -19.67 1.25
CA ARG A 134 -13.63 -18.29 1.60
C ARG A 134 -14.43 -17.81 2.81
N GLN A 135 -14.03 -16.69 3.39
CA GLN A 135 -14.63 -16.15 4.61
C GLN A 135 -16.05 -15.62 4.37
N TYR A 136 -16.29 -14.97 3.23
CA TYR A 136 -17.61 -14.44 2.87
C TYR A 136 -18.14 -15.20 1.65
N TYR A 137 -19.38 -15.66 1.74
CA TYR A 137 -20.01 -16.41 0.65
C TYR A 137 -20.29 -15.52 -0.57
N GLY A 138 -20.72 -14.28 -0.36
CA GLY A 138 -20.97 -13.30 -1.41
C GLY A 138 -19.69 -12.78 -2.05
N ASP A 139 -19.60 -12.78 -3.39
CA ASP A 139 -18.42 -12.32 -4.13
C ASP A 139 -18.05 -10.89 -3.77
N LEU A 140 -19.04 -9.99 -3.72
CA LEU A 140 -18.82 -8.58 -3.45
C LEU A 140 -18.31 -8.32 -2.02
N ASP A 141 -18.84 -9.06 -1.03
CA ASP A 141 -18.40 -8.93 0.35
C ASP A 141 -16.97 -9.46 0.51
N GLN A 142 -16.66 -10.59 -0.17
CA GLN A 142 -15.31 -11.14 -0.18
C GLN A 142 -14.30 -10.17 -0.81
N ILE A 143 -14.66 -9.53 -1.94
CA ILE A 143 -13.85 -8.52 -2.60
C ILE A 143 -13.64 -7.31 -1.67
N ARG A 144 -14.72 -6.79 -1.07
CA ARG A 144 -14.67 -5.61 -0.23
C ARG A 144 -13.82 -5.83 1.01
N GLU A 145 -14.09 -6.90 1.76
CA GLU A 145 -13.49 -7.11 3.07
C GLU A 145 -12.07 -7.68 2.97
N ILE A 146 -11.81 -8.61 2.05
CA ILE A 146 -10.52 -9.30 1.98
C ILE A 146 -9.55 -8.62 1.02
N LEU A 147 -10.02 -8.24 -0.18
CA LEU A 147 -9.13 -7.58 -1.14
C LEU A 147 -8.93 -6.10 -0.78
N ILE A 148 -10.00 -5.33 -0.65
CA ILE A 148 -9.92 -3.88 -0.54
C ILE A 148 -9.56 -3.45 0.88
N HIS A 149 -10.39 -3.77 1.86
CA HIS A 149 -10.19 -3.35 3.25
C HIS A 149 -8.98 -4.07 3.89
N GLY A 150 -8.80 -5.36 3.65
CA GLY A 150 -7.68 -6.14 4.20
C GLY A 150 -6.32 -5.65 3.73
N ASN A 151 -6.24 -5.09 2.52
CA ASN A 151 -5.00 -4.54 1.95
C ASN A 151 -4.95 -3.00 1.99
N TYR A 152 -5.95 -2.32 2.56
CA TYR A 152 -6.02 -0.85 2.62
C TYR A 152 -5.86 -0.17 1.26
N LEU A 153 -6.51 -0.75 0.21
CA LEU A 153 -6.42 -0.23 -1.15
C LEU A 153 -7.10 1.13 -1.27
N SER A 154 -6.40 2.08 -1.87
CA SER A 154 -6.96 3.38 -2.22
C SER A 154 -7.82 3.29 -3.49
N GLN A 155 -8.59 4.34 -3.79
CA GLN A 155 -9.33 4.45 -5.04
C GLN A 155 -8.42 4.32 -6.27
N LYS A 156 -7.22 4.90 -6.24
CA LYS A 156 -6.24 4.82 -7.33
C LYS A 156 -5.68 3.40 -7.51
N ASP A 157 -5.48 2.66 -6.40
CA ASP A 157 -5.10 1.24 -6.48
C ASP A 157 -6.22 0.42 -7.13
N ILE A 158 -7.48 0.66 -6.76
CA ILE A 158 -8.64 0.00 -7.37
C ILE A 158 -8.71 0.30 -8.87
N GLU A 159 -8.54 1.55 -9.29
CA GLU A 159 -8.49 1.94 -10.70
C GLU A 159 -7.35 1.23 -11.45
N HIS A 160 -6.19 1.08 -10.81
CA HIS A 160 -5.09 0.31 -11.40
C HIS A 160 -5.43 -1.19 -11.51
N LEU A 161 -6.10 -1.78 -10.52
CA LEU A 161 -6.53 -3.18 -10.58
C LEU A 161 -7.54 -3.47 -11.69
N LEU A 162 -8.34 -2.48 -12.10
CA LEU A 162 -9.25 -2.64 -13.25
C LEU A 162 -8.51 -2.85 -14.58
N THR A 163 -7.21 -2.53 -14.64
CA THR A 163 -6.35 -2.78 -15.81
C THR A 163 -5.67 -4.15 -15.80
N PHE A 164 -5.94 -4.98 -14.78
CA PHE A 164 -5.31 -6.30 -14.64
C PHE A 164 -5.66 -7.22 -15.81
N ASP A 165 -4.64 -7.85 -16.40
CA ASP A 165 -4.84 -8.85 -17.43
C ASP A 165 -5.10 -10.23 -16.81
N ILE A 166 -6.37 -10.58 -16.67
CA ILE A 166 -6.81 -11.88 -16.14
C ILE A 166 -6.28 -13.08 -16.95
N THR A 167 -5.92 -12.88 -18.21
CA THR A 167 -5.41 -13.97 -19.06
C THR A 167 -4.07 -14.51 -18.56
N THR A 168 -3.34 -13.75 -17.75
CA THR A 168 -2.12 -14.22 -17.06
C THR A 168 -2.37 -15.44 -16.17
N LEU A 169 -3.60 -15.64 -15.71
CA LEU A 169 -4.04 -16.78 -14.90
C LEU A 169 -4.63 -17.92 -15.73
N SER A 170 -4.71 -17.81 -17.06
CA SER A 170 -5.42 -18.75 -17.95
C SER A 170 -4.95 -20.21 -17.85
N LYS A 171 -3.69 -20.44 -17.45
CA LYS A 171 -3.13 -21.78 -17.26
C LYS A 171 -3.44 -22.40 -15.88
N ARG A 172 -4.07 -21.63 -14.99
CA ARG A 172 -4.41 -22.11 -13.64
C ARG A 172 -5.65 -22.98 -13.67
N LYS A 173 -5.66 -23.98 -12.79
CA LYS A 173 -6.89 -24.74 -12.50
C LYS A 173 -7.96 -23.77 -11.96
N ASN A 174 -9.21 -23.98 -12.37
CA ASN A 174 -10.36 -23.13 -11.98
C ASN A 174 -10.28 -21.68 -12.52
N TYR A 175 -9.65 -21.47 -13.67
CA TYR A 175 -9.54 -20.16 -14.31
C TYR A 175 -10.90 -19.47 -14.48
N ASP A 176 -11.94 -20.21 -14.90
CA ASP A 176 -13.28 -19.64 -15.14
C ASP A 176 -13.90 -19.09 -13.85
N ALA A 177 -13.69 -19.74 -12.71
CA ALA A 177 -14.15 -19.24 -11.41
C ALA A 177 -13.38 -17.98 -10.98
N MET A 178 -12.05 -17.93 -11.20
CA MET A 178 -11.24 -16.73 -10.96
C MET A 178 -11.69 -15.57 -11.87
N LYS A 179 -11.98 -15.86 -13.12
CA LYS A 179 -12.47 -14.88 -14.10
C LYS A 179 -13.84 -14.33 -13.70
N SER A 180 -14.78 -15.17 -13.26
CA SER A 180 -16.09 -14.74 -12.78
C SER A 180 -15.96 -13.81 -11.56
N LEU A 181 -15.08 -14.16 -10.59
CA LEU A 181 -14.82 -13.31 -9.42
C LEU A 181 -14.21 -11.95 -9.83
N PHE A 182 -13.30 -11.95 -10.81
CA PHE A 182 -12.71 -10.72 -11.36
C PHE A 182 -13.76 -9.88 -12.11
N GLU A 183 -14.65 -10.49 -12.90
CA GLU A 183 -15.74 -9.80 -13.58
C GLU A 183 -16.66 -9.12 -12.55
N THR A 184 -16.98 -9.80 -11.44
CA THR A 184 -17.73 -9.18 -10.34
C THR A 184 -17.01 -7.95 -9.77
N PHE A 185 -15.68 -8.00 -9.61
CA PHE A 185 -14.90 -6.84 -9.20
C PHE A 185 -15.00 -5.69 -10.22
N VAL A 186 -14.78 -5.97 -11.51
CA VAL A 186 -14.84 -4.98 -12.58
C VAL A 186 -16.22 -4.31 -12.64
N ASP A 187 -17.30 -5.08 -12.61
CA ASP A 187 -18.67 -4.58 -12.74
C ASP A 187 -19.07 -3.65 -11.59
N ASN A 188 -18.53 -3.86 -10.40
CA ASN A 188 -18.88 -3.07 -9.22
C ASN A 188 -17.96 -1.86 -8.96
N TYR A 189 -16.75 -1.86 -9.51
CA TYR A 189 -15.77 -0.80 -9.27
C TYR A 189 -15.39 0.00 -10.53
N LYS A 190 -15.82 -0.41 -11.71
CA LYS A 190 -15.66 0.36 -12.92
C LYS A 190 -16.54 1.61 -12.83
N THR A 191 -15.91 2.75 -12.63
CA THR A 191 -16.58 4.06 -12.72
C THR A 191 -17.13 4.24 -14.14
N THR A 192 -18.41 4.53 -14.24
CA THR A 192 -19.12 4.87 -15.48
C THR A 192 -18.62 6.21 -16.02
#